data_8a280293493715c6c31dc496a444188d
#
_entry.id   8a280293493715c6c31dc496a444188d
#
_cell.length_a   1.000
_cell.length_b   1.000
_cell.length_c   1.000
_cell.angle_alpha   90.00
_cell.angle_beta   90.00
_cell.angle_gamma   90.00
#
_symmetry.space_group_name_H-M   'P 1'
#
loop_
_entity.id
_entity.type
_entity.pdbx_description
1 polymer ?
#
loop_
_entity_poly.entity_id
_entity_poly.type
_entity_poly.pdbx_seq_one_letter_code
_entity_poly.pdbx_strand_id
1 'polypeptide(L)'
;MTQAGDFGATGDGVTDDTEALQHAIDEGVGELRLPRGVYRITRPLLISLSTVGRTSVCGESGTPTIRMDGPGPALIFRGTHAGSADPASFQDVVWERERLPMVRDLEITGGHPEADGIRLEGVVQPTISGVLLRKLRTGIEVTGRARNVLISHCHLYFNTGVGIWLNAVNLHQVIISASHISYCRLGGIRIEKSEIRNLQITGNDIEYNNNRAHRVPDADAVPTAEIYLDASEGSIREGTISGNTIQATYSPGGANIRMIGQPFEANAKVGMLSITGNLIGSQWVNVHLTAAQGVTVTGNSIYSGHHRNILLEDCSQITVGDNSLGHNTDYGVERELCTGVEFRRCRDSLFTGNILQDCQTGKHQFPDAPELQREALLELQDCRNITVSNCQILDSAPCGVRLHDCSEMILTGLTIADRRTPPLQQVALKWTGEAADSLISSCRFSGCLQQAYESPVEPSLSVVSRIGAG
;
A
#
# COMPACT_ATOMS: atom_id res chain seq x y z
N MET A 1 -25.82 -5.31 -30.91
CA MET A 1 -25.64 -5.42 -29.47
C MET A 1 -26.09 -6.80 -29.06
N THR A 2 -25.27 -7.56 -28.35
CA THR A 2 -25.62 -8.91 -27.90
C THR A 2 -26.28 -8.80 -26.54
N GLN A 3 -27.58 -9.02 -26.48
CA GLN A 3 -28.31 -9.09 -25.21
C GLN A 3 -28.24 -10.50 -24.63
N ALA A 4 -27.95 -10.63 -23.36
CA ALA A 4 -27.85 -11.95 -22.70
C ALA A 4 -29.14 -12.76 -22.86
N GLY A 5 -30.31 -12.13 -22.82
CA GLY A 5 -31.60 -12.76 -22.99
C GLY A 5 -31.84 -13.35 -24.38
N ASP A 6 -31.19 -12.84 -25.44
CA ASP A 6 -31.32 -13.38 -26.80
C ASP A 6 -30.69 -14.78 -26.92
N PHE A 7 -29.82 -15.14 -25.96
CA PHE A 7 -29.15 -16.45 -25.88
C PHE A 7 -29.71 -17.35 -24.77
N GLY A 8 -30.81 -16.94 -24.16
CA GLY A 8 -31.53 -17.73 -23.18
C GLY A 8 -31.10 -17.50 -21.73
N ALA A 9 -30.25 -16.51 -21.44
CA ALA A 9 -29.94 -16.15 -20.07
C ALA A 9 -31.17 -15.50 -19.41
N THR A 10 -31.50 -15.98 -18.21
CA THR A 10 -32.73 -15.58 -17.51
C THR A 10 -32.51 -14.48 -16.49
N GLY A 11 -31.35 -14.44 -15.83
CA GLY A 11 -31.03 -13.45 -14.81
C GLY A 11 -31.95 -13.51 -13.58
N ASP A 12 -32.54 -14.67 -13.29
CA ASP A 12 -33.50 -14.87 -12.18
C ASP A 12 -32.83 -15.23 -10.84
N GLY A 13 -31.52 -15.42 -10.85
CA GLY A 13 -30.72 -15.80 -9.68
C GLY A 13 -30.83 -17.28 -9.28
N VAL A 14 -31.54 -18.12 -10.02
CA VAL A 14 -31.76 -19.53 -9.77
C VAL A 14 -31.23 -20.40 -10.89
N THR A 15 -31.64 -20.08 -12.12
CA THR A 15 -31.20 -20.76 -13.35
C THR A 15 -29.68 -20.62 -13.50
N ASP A 16 -29.02 -21.66 -13.98
CA ASP A 16 -27.61 -21.59 -14.36
C ASP A 16 -27.48 -20.96 -15.73
N ASP A 17 -27.09 -19.70 -15.78
CA ASP A 17 -26.95 -18.92 -17.01
C ASP A 17 -25.56 -19.12 -17.69
N THR A 18 -24.70 -20.02 -17.17
CA THR A 18 -23.32 -20.18 -17.66
C THR A 18 -23.25 -20.45 -19.16
N GLU A 19 -24.00 -21.45 -19.65
CA GLU A 19 -23.97 -21.84 -21.08
C GLU A 19 -24.54 -20.72 -21.96
N ALA A 20 -25.63 -20.09 -21.52
CA ALA A 20 -26.27 -19.02 -22.27
C ALA A 20 -25.34 -17.81 -22.43
N LEU A 21 -24.68 -17.40 -21.33
CA LEU A 21 -23.73 -16.28 -21.35
C LEU A 21 -22.45 -16.63 -22.12
N GLN A 22 -21.92 -17.87 -22.00
CA GLN A 22 -20.76 -18.28 -22.80
C GLN A 22 -21.10 -18.31 -24.30
N HIS A 23 -22.26 -18.82 -24.66
CA HIS A 23 -22.72 -18.82 -26.06
C HIS A 23 -22.89 -17.38 -26.58
N ALA A 24 -23.43 -16.47 -25.77
CA ALA A 24 -23.52 -15.06 -26.13
C ALA A 24 -22.15 -14.38 -26.35
N ILE A 25 -21.13 -14.81 -25.62
CA ILE A 25 -19.74 -14.34 -25.81
C ILE A 25 -19.16 -14.90 -27.11
N ASP A 26 -19.34 -16.21 -27.36
CA ASP A 26 -18.73 -16.91 -28.50
C ASP A 26 -19.32 -16.50 -29.85
N GLU A 27 -20.64 -16.31 -29.91
CA GLU A 27 -21.38 -15.96 -31.12
C GLU A 27 -21.67 -14.45 -31.23
N GLY A 28 -21.34 -13.69 -30.18
CA GLY A 28 -21.67 -12.28 -30.08
C GLY A 28 -20.84 -11.37 -30.98
N VAL A 29 -21.21 -10.11 -30.99
CA VAL A 29 -20.60 -9.06 -31.82
C VAL A 29 -19.67 -8.12 -31.03
N GLY A 30 -19.00 -8.63 -30.01
CA GLY A 30 -17.99 -7.90 -29.25
C GLY A 30 -18.50 -7.17 -28.00
N GLU A 31 -19.79 -7.22 -27.68
CA GLU A 31 -20.33 -6.67 -26.45
C GLU A 31 -21.42 -7.58 -25.88
N LEU A 32 -21.20 -8.12 -24.68
CA LEU A 32 -22.24 -8.78 -23.89
C LEU A 32 -22.88 -7.77 -22.96
N ARG A 33 -24.17 -7.48 -23.17
CA ARG A 33 -24.98 -6.63 -22.31
C ARG A 33 -25.85 -7.43 -21.37
N LEU A 34 -25.82 -7.05 -20.12
CA LEU A 34 -26.60 -7.65 -19.04
C LEU A 34 -27.66 -6.65 -18.56
N PRO A 35 -28.94 -6.84 -18.87
CA PRO A 35 -30.02 -6.14 -18.22
C PRO A 35 -30.07 -6.42 -16.71
N ARG A 36 -30.86 -5.64 -15.97
CA ARG A 36 -31.07 -5.84 -14.55
C ARG A 36 -31.49 -7.29 -14.26
N GLY A 37 -30.76 -7.97 -13.40
CA GLY A 37 -31.00 -9.35 -12.99
C GLY A 37 -29.85 -9.90 -12.18
N VAL A 38 -29.97 -11.15 -11.73
CA VAL A 38 -28.90 -11.92 -11.08
C VAL A 38 -28.58 -13.12 -11.94
N TYR A 39 -27.49 -13.05 -12.67
CA TYR A 39 -27.01 -14.11 -13.57
C TYR A 39 -26.14 -15.07 -12.79
N ARG A 40 -26.71 -16.23 -12.42
CA ARG A 40 -25.99 -17.26 -11.71
C ARG A 40 -25.13 -18.06 -12.68
N ILE A 41 -23.83 -18.19 -12.38
CA ILE A 41 -22.90 -19.00 -13.16
C ILE A 41 -22.18 -19.99 -12.23
N THR A 42 -21.86 -21.17 -12.72
CA THR A 42 -21.22 -22.26 -11.95
C THR A 42 -19.79 -22.56 -12.40
N ARG A 43 -19.34 -21.93 -13.47
CA ARG A 43 -17.96 -21.99 -13.97
C ARG A 43 -17.58 -20.70 -14.68
N PRO A 44 -16.26 -20.45 -14.86
CA PRO A 44 -15.77 -19.25 -15.52
C PRO A 44 -16.34 -19.03 -16.91
N LEU A 45 -16.65 -17.78 -17.24
CA LEU A 45 -16.89 -17.31 -18.59
C LEU A 45 -15.55 -16.94 -19.23
N LEU A 46 -15.16 -17.63 -20.30
CA LEU A 46 -13.91 -17.41 -21.00
C LEU A 46 -14.11 -16.50 -22.21
N ILE A 47 -13.44 -15.35 -22.19
CA ILE A 47 -13.37 -14.42 -23.31
C ILE A 47 -11.99 -14.58 -23.98
N SER A 48 -11.89 -15.48 -24.98
CA SER A 48 -10.67 -15.68 -25.75
C SER A 48 -10.56 -14.63 -26.85
N LEU A 49 -9.84 -13.53 -26.59
CA LEU A 49 -9.77 -12.38 -27.48
C LEU A 49 -9.21 -12.72 -28.88
N SER A 50 -8.34 -13.71 -28.97
CA SER A 50 -7.84 -14.18 -30.27
C SER A 50 -8.92 -14.80 -31.16
N THR A 51 -9.95 -15.38 -30.53
CA THR A 51 -11.07 -16.04 -31.22
C THR A 51 -12.22 -15.04 -31.43
N VAL A 52 -12.74 -14.46 -30.34
CA VAL A 52 -13.94 -13.62 -30.38
C VAL A 52 -13.65 -12.15 -30.77
N GLY A 53 -12.37 -11.75 -30.73
CA GLY A 53 -11.97 -10.37 -30.98
C GLY A 53 -12.21 -9.44 -29.79
N ARG A 54 -12.25 -8.14 -30.05
CA ARG A 54 -12.49 -7.10 -29.03
C ARG A 54 -13.86 -7.32 -28.39
N THR A 55 -13.87 -7.66 -27.11
CA THR A 55 -15.09 -7.99 -26.38
C THR A 55 -15.15 -7.27 -25.05
N SER A 56 -16.34 -6.78 -24.71
CA SER A 56 -16.67 -6.11 -23.46
C SER A 56 -17.85 -6.80 -22.77
N VAL A 57 -17.86 -6.77 -21.44
CA VAL A 57 -18.99 -7.22 -20.61
C VAL A 57 -19.52 -5.99 -19.85
N CYS A 58 -20.77 -5.65 -20.11
CA CYS A 58 -21.34 -4.38 -19.64
C CYS A 58 -22.69 -4.60 -18.98
N GLY A 59 -22.88 -3.96 -17.83
CA GLY A 59 -24.21 -3.83 -17.24
C GLY A 59 -25.04 -2.73 -17.88
N GLU A 60 -26.35 -2.86 -17.80
CA GLU A 60 -27.32 -1.82 -18.12
C GLU A 60 -27.84 -1.13 -16.87
N SER A 61 -28.80 -0.24 -17.02
CA SER A 61 -29.48 0.44 -15.91
C SER A 61 -30.01 -0.53 -14.89
N GLY A 62 -29.73 -0.29 -13.60
CA GLY A 62 -30.17 -1.14 -12.51
C GLY A 62 -29.15 -2.17 -12.05
N THR A 63 -27.90 -2.03 -12.52
CA THR A 63 -26.73 -2.79 -12.04
C THR A 63 -26.98 -4.31 -11.94
N PRO A 64 -26.79 -5.06 -13.02
CA PRO A 64 -26.91 -6.50 -13.01
C PRO A 64 -25.81 -7.14 -12.14
N THR A 65 -26.11 -8.31 -11.58
CA THR A 65 -25.18 -9.08 -10.78
C THR A 65 -24.81 -10.39 -11.51
N ILE A 66 -23.52 -10.65 -11.66
CA ILE A 66 -23.02 -11.98 -11.97
C ILE A 66 -22.69 -12.66 -10.64
N ARG A 67 -23.36 -13.78 -10.33
CA ARG A 67 -23.08 -14.56 -9.13
C ARG A 67 -22.33 -15.83 -9.49
N MET A 68 -21.07 -15.92 -9.04
CA MET A 68 -20.20 -17.07 -9.24
C MET A 68 -20.41 -18.10 -8.14
N ASP A 69 -21.16 -19.16 -8.43
CA ASP A 69 -21.47 -20.26 -7.52
C ASP A 69 -20.50 -21.45 -7.66
N GLY A 70 -19.49 -21.35 -8.51
CA GLY A 70 -18.42 -22.33 -8.68
C GLY A 70 -17.04 -21.78 -8.32
N PRO A 71 -15.99 -22.60 -8.36
CA PRO A 71 -14.61 -22.19 -8.13
C PRO A 71 -14.02 -21.42 -9.33
N GLY A 72 -13.08 -20.51 -9.03
CA GLY A 72 -12.32 -19.73 -10.02
C GLY A 72 -12.96 -18.41 -10.42
N PRO A 73 -12.40 -17.70 -11.40
CA PRO A 73 -12.87 -16.39 -11.81
C PRO A 73 -14.23 -16.42 -12.50
N ALA A 74 -15.08 -15.45 -12.21
CA ALA A 74 -16.34 -15.29 -12.95
C ALA A 74 -16.07 -14.92 -14.42
N LEU A 75 -15.08 -14.03 -14.67
CA LEU A 75 -14.67 -13.62 -16.02
C LEU A 75 -13.18 -13.86 -16.22
N ILE A 76 -12.80 -14.49 -17.33
CA ILE A 76 -11.40 -14.63 -17.77
C ILE A 76 -11.26 -13.97 -19.14
N PHE A 77 -10.49 -12.88 -19.21
CA PHE A 77 -10.06 -12.31 -20.47
C PHE A 77 -8.68 -12.86 -20.82
N ARG A 78 -8.59 -13.57 -21.91
CA ARG A 78 -7.35 -14.16 -22.41
C ARG A 78 -7.01 -13.62 -23.78
N GLY A 79 -5.90 -12.87 -23.84
CA GLY A 79 -5.29 -12.39 -25.06
C GLY A 79 -4.02 -13.18 -25.41
N THR A 80 -3.36 -12.77 -26.49
CA THR A 80 -2.10 -13.37 -26.96
C THR A 80 -0.89 -12.46 -26.80
N HIS A 81 -1.06 -11.32 -26.11
CA HIS A 81 0.05 -10.40 -25.91
C HIS A 81 1.14 -11.05 -25.06
N ALA A 82 2.31 -11.25 -25.67
CA ALA A 82 3.50 -11.84 -25.04
C ALA A 82 4.75 -10.95 -25.19
N GLY A 83 4.61 -9.79 -25.80
CA GLY A 83 5.70 -8.86 -26.08
C GLY A 83 6.25 -8.16 -24.84
N SER A 84 7.32 -7.40 -25.04
CA SER A 84 7.93 -6.53 -24.02
C SER A 84 7.23 -5.16 -23.97
N ALA A 85 7.84 -4.23 -23.22
CA ALA A 85 7.44 -2.82 -23.21
C ALA A 85 7.70 -2.10 -24.56
N ASP A 86 8.63 -2.61 -25.34
CA ASP A 86 8.97 -2.03 -26.65
C ASP A 86 7.73 -2.03 -27.56
N PRO A 87 7.34 -0.86 -28.11
CA PRO A 87 6.26 -0.78 -29.10
C PRO A 87 6.45 -1.70 -30.29
N ALA A 88 7.67 -1.93 -30.74
CA ALA A 88 7.98 -2.83 -31.84
C ALA A 88 7.72 -4.32 -31.54
N SER A 89 7.53 -4.67 -30.28
CA SER A 89 7.19 -6.06 -29.87
C SER A 89 5.71 -6.41 -29.99
N PHE A 90 4.86 -5.43 -30.33
CA PHE A 90 3.42 -5.68 -30.56
C PHE A 90 3.21 -6.41 -31.89
N GLN A 91 2.42 -7.47 -31.82
CA GLN A 91 1.91 -8.11 -33.03
C GLN A 91 0.65 -7.39 -33.51
N ASP A 92 0.50 -7.24 -34.82
CA ASP A 92 -0.64 -6.53 -35.40
C ASP A 92 -1.98 -7.11 -34.95
N VAL A 93 -2.09 -8.43 -34.82
CA VAL A 93 -3.31 -9.12 -34.37
C VAL A 93 -3.73 -8.67 -32.96
N VAL A 94 -2.77 -8.46 -32.04
CA VAL A 94 -3.07 -7.99 -30.69
C VAL A 94 -3.63 -6.57 -30.75
N TRP A 95 -3.02 -5.72 -31.58
CA TRP A 95 -3.44 -4.32 -31.72
C TRP A 95 -4.77 -4.18 -32.45
N GLU A 96 -5.02 -4.96 -33.48
CA GLU A 96 -6.22 -4.84 -34.29
C GLU A 96 -7.43 -5.54 -33.65
N ARG A 97 -7.22 -6.70 -33.02
CA ARG A 97 -8.31 -7.59 -32.61
C ARG A 97 -8.50 -7.76 -31.12
N GLU A 98 -7.46 -7.58 -30.28
CA GLU A 98 -7.52 -7.97 -28.87
C GLU A 98 -7.49 -6.79 -27.90
N ARG A 99 -7.16 -5.57 -28.35
CA ARG A 99 -7.05 -4.39 -27.52
C ARG A 99 -8.36 -3.98 -26.86
N LEU A 100 -8.25 -3.30 -25.72
CA LEU A 100 -9.33 -2.61 -25.03
C LEU A 100 -10.50 -3.53 -24.61
N PRO A 101 -10.27 -4.71 -24.02
CA PRO A 101 -11.37 -5.43 -23.37
C PRO A 101 -11.87 -4.62 -22.17
N MET A 102 -13.19 -4.58 -21.97
CA MET A 102 -13.80 -3.78 -20.92
C MET A 102 -14.74 -4.58 -20.04
N VAL A 103 -14.76 -4.27 -18.74
CA VAL A 103 -15.82 -4.69 -17.81
C VAL A 103 -16.34 -3.44 -17.12
N ARG A 104 -17.65 -3.20 -17.17
CA ARG A 104 -18.20 -1.99 -16.60
C ARG A 104 -19.66 -2.10 -16.15
N ASP A 105 -20.01 -1.28 -15.15
CA ASP A 105 -21.39 -1.01 -14.72
C ASP A 105 -22.15 -2.26 -14.24
N LEU A 106 -21.47 -3.16 -13.49
CA LEU A 106 -22.07 -4.39 -12.98
C LEU A 106 -21.51 -4.80 -11.62
N GLU A 107 -22.17 -5.75 -10.96
CA GLU A 107 -21.67 -6.42 -9.77
C GLU A 107 -21.20 -7.84 -10.10
N ILE A 108 -20.10 -8.26 -9.47
CA ILE A 108 -19.67 -9.67 -9.41
C ILE A 108 -19.63 -10.07 -7.94
N THR A 109 -20.36 -11.13 -7.58
CA THR A 109 -20.41 -11.62 -6.21
C THR A 109 -20.11 -13.12 -6.14
N GLY A 110 -19.44 -13.55 -5.06
CA GLY A 110 -19.13 -14.96 -4.81
C GLY A 110 -20.25 -15.68 -4.06
N GLY A 111 -20.65 -16.84 -4.57
CA GLY A 111 -21.48 -17.82 -3.90
C GLY A 111 -20.71 -19.09 -3.50
N HIS A 112 -19.45 -19.21 -3.91
CA HIS A 112 -18.55 -20.32 -3.58
C HIS A 112 -17.30 -19.80 -2.87
N PRO A 113 -16.72 -20.54 -1.90
CA PRO A 113 -15.51 -20.09 -1.16
C PRO A 113 -14.29 -19.80 -2.04
N GLU A 114 -14.18 -20.46 -3.18
CA GLU A 114 -13.10 -20.28 -4.15
C GLU A 114 -13.51 -19.46 -5.37
N ALA A 115 -14.65 -18.76 -5.32
CA ALA A 115 -15.04 -17.84 -6.37
C ALA A 115 -14.11 -16.63 -6.42
N ASP A 116 -13.61 -16.30 -7.60
CA ASP A 116 -12.87 -15.07 -7.89
C ASP A 116 -13.68 -14.18 -8.86
N GLY A 117 -13.29 -12.92 -8.99
CA GLY A 117 -14.00 -11.97 -9.85
C GLY A 117 -13.50 -11.99 -11.30
N ILE A 118 -12.50 -11.16 -11.60
CA ILE A 118 -11.99 -10.94 -12.96
C ILE A 118 -10.53 -11.36 -13.04
N ARG A 119 -10.18 -12.17 -14.05
CA ARG A 119 -8.79 -12.50 -14.38
C ARG A 119 -8.43 -11.96 -15.76
N LEU A 120 -7.26 -11.32 -15.85
CA LEU A 120 -6.69 -10.76 -17.06
C LEU A 120 -5.37 -11.46 -17.37
N GLU A 121 -5.27 -12.09 -18.56
CA GLU A 121 -4.10 -12.84 -19.03
C GLU A 121 -3.73 -12.42 -20.46
N GLY A 122 -2.51 -11.98 -20.71
CA GLY A 122 -2.03 -11.65 -22.06
C GLY A 122 -2.78 -10.50 -22.75
N VAL A 123 -3.22 -9.51 -21.98
CA VAL A 123 -4.14 -8.45 -22.45
C VAL A 123 -3.47 -7.10 -22.63
N VAL A 124 -4.00 -6.30 -23.54
CA VAL A 124 -3.56 -4.92 -23.79
C VAL A 124 -4.72 -3.96 -23.61
N GLN A 125 -4.47 -2.87 -22.86
CA GLN A 125 -5.43 -1.80 -22.57
C GLN A 125 -6.75 -2.27 -21.93
N PRO A 126 -6.75 -3.29 -21.04
CA PRO A 126 -7.99 -3.66 -20.38
C PRO A 126 -8.47 -2.50 -19.49
N THR A 127 -9.78 -2.28 -19.49
CA THR A 127 -10.41 -1.27 -18.66
C THR A 127 -11.49 -1.91 -17.79
N ILE A 128 -11.35 -1.79 -16.46
CA ILE A 128 -12.37 -2.20 -15.49
C ILE A 128 -12.85 -0.93 -14.79
N SER A 129 -14.13 -0.62 -14.91
CA SER A 129 -14.67 0.65 -14.39
C SER A 129 -16.12 0.52 -13.93
N GLY A 130 -16.43 1.12 -12.77
CA GLY A 130 -17.79 1.08 -12.23
C GLY A 130 -18.26 -0.32 -11.81
N VAL A 131 -17.33 -1.18 -11.35
CA VAL A 131 -17.64 -2.56 -10.98
C VAL A 131 -17.61 -2.72 -9.47
N LEU A 132 -18.63 -3.38 -8.91
CA LEU A 132 -18.64 -3.84 -7.54
C LEU A 132 -18.22 -5.32 -7.48
N LEU A 133 -17.14 -5.63 -6.73
CA LEU A 133 -16.62 -6.99 -6.55
C LEU A 133 -16.64 -7.34 -5.05
N ARG A 134 -17.48 -8.28 -4.66
CA ARG A 134 -17.62 -8.63 -3.23
C ARG A 134 -17.84 -10.10 -2.96
N LYS A 135 -17.52 -10.52 -1.73
CA LYS A 135 -17.65 -11.92 -1.26
C LYS A 135 -16.89 -12.92 -2.13
N LEU A 136 -15.85 -12.48 -2.78
CA LEU A 136 -14.96 -13.29 -3.61
C LEU A 136 -13.72 -13.70 -2.83
N ARG A 137 -12.97 -14.67 -3.31
CA ARG A 137 -11.62 -14.93 -2.83
C ARG A 137 -10.69 -13.83 -3.34
N THR A 138 -10.60 -13.61 -4.64
CA THR A 138 -9.85 -12.51 -5.26
C THR A 138 -10.79 -11.64 -6.10
N GLY A 139 -10.70 -10.32 -5.93
CA GLY A 139 -11.52 -9.41 -6.73
C GLY A 139 -11.06 -9.34 -8.18
N ILE A 140 -9.87 -8.80 -8.42
CA ILE A 140 -9.25 -8.68 -9.75
C ILE A 140 -7.85 -9.28 -9.70
N GLU A 141 -7.54 -10.19 -10.61
CA GLU A 141 -6.19 -10.73 -10.80
C GLU A 141 -5.67 -10.38 -12.20
N VAL A 142 -4.42 -9.88 -12.26
CA VAL A 142 -3.69 -9.69 -13.53
C VAL A 142 -2.46 -10.58 -13.47
N THR A 143 -2.29 -11.45 -14.47
CA THR A 143 -1.21 -12.45 -14.49
C THR A 143 -0.60 -12.63 -15.89
N GLY A 144 0.59 -13.25 -15.93
CA GLY A 144 1.31 -13.53 -17.17
C GLY A 144 1.88 -12.27 -17.83
N ARG A 145 1.20 -11.75 -18.81
CA ARG A 145 1.61 -10.52 -19.50
C ARG A 145 0.42 -9.55 -19.61
N ALA A 146 0.68 -8.28 -19.34
CA ALA A 146 -0.34 -7.25 -19.58
C ALA A 146 0.32 -5.90 -19.90
N ARG A 147 -0.46 -5.00 -20.50
CA ARG A 147 0.00 -3.64 -20.80
C ARG A 147 -1.15 -2.63 -20.73
N ASN A 148 -0.85 -1.42 -20.23
CA ASN A 148 -1.78 -0.30 -20.13
C ASN A 148 -3.09 -0.67 -19.41
N VAL A 149 -3.00 -1.30 -18.25
CA VAL A 149 -4.15 -1.70 -17.43
C VAL A 149 -4.76 -0.48 -16.74
N LEU A 150 -6.06 -0.31 -16.83
CA LEU A 150 -6.82 0.70 -16.12
C LEU A 150 -7.90 0.05 -15.25
N ILE A 151 -7.83 0.29 -13.93
CA ILE A 151 -8.85 -0.09 -12.95
C ILE A 151 -9.28 1.18 -12.23
N SER A 152 -10.56 1.56 -12.37
CA SER A 152 -11.04 2.81 -11.82
C SER A 152 -12.51 2.80 -11.45
N HIS A 153 -12.91 3.68 -10.50
CA HIS A 153 -14.31 3.81 -10.07
C HIS A 153 -14.95 2.50 -9.62
N CYS A 154 -14.13 1.59 -9.06
CA CYS A 154 -14.57 0.28 -8.61
C CYS A 154 -14.80 0.27 -7.10
N HIS A 155 -15.64 -0.67 -6.65
CA HIS A 155 -15.82 -1.01 -5.26
C HIS A 155 -15.42 -2.47 -5.05
N LEU A 156 -14.32 -2.70 -4.34
CA LEU A 156 -13.89 -4.05 -3.96
C LEU A 156 -14.14 -4.20 -2.46
N TYR A 157 -15.07 -5.07 -2.10
CA TYR A 157 -15.59 -5.05 -0.76
C TYR A 157 -15.81 -6.45 -0.18
N PHE A 158 -15.29 -6.69 1.02
CA PHE A 158 -15.56 -7.91 1.77
C PHE A 158 -15.13 -9.21 1.07
N ASN A 159 -13.93 -9.20 0.48
CA ASN A 159 -13.35 -10.38 -0.16
C ASN A 159 -12.51 -11.18 0.85
N THR A 160 -12.51 -12.51 0.74
CA THR A 160 -11.80 -13.41 1.67
C THR A 160 -10.30 -13.52 1.38
N GLY A 161 -9.84 -13.02 0.27
CA GLY A 161 -8.45 -12.92 -0.15
C GLY A 161 -8.06 -11.47 -0.47
N VAL A 162 -7.55 -11.23 -1.66
CA VAL A 162 -6.99 -9.95 -2.11
C VAL A 162 -8.01 -9.15 -2.92
N GLY A 163 -8.01 -7.84 -2.76
CA GLY A 163 -8.84 -6.95 -3.59
C GLY A 163 -8.35 -6.93 -5.04
N ILE A 164 -7.15 -6.38 -5.28
CA ILE A 164 -6.49 -6.34 -6.60
C ILE A 164 -5.13 -7.02 -6.49
N TRP A 165 -4.91 -8.03 -7.29
CA TRP A 165 -3.70 -8.86 -7.26
C TRP A 165 -2.97 -8.84 -8.60
N LEU A 166 -1.79 -8.22 -8.63
CA LEU A 166 -0.86 -8.32 -9.74
C LEU A 166 0.12 -9.45 -9.42
N ASN A 167 -0.14 -10.64 -9.96
CA ASN A 167 0.51 -11.89 -9.58
C ASN A 167 1.27 -12.52 -10.74
N ALA A 168 2.56 -12.70 -10.59
CA ALA A 168 3.41 -13.31 -11.61
C ALA A 168 3.20 -12.67 -13.00
N VAL A 169 3.09 -11.35 -13.04
CA VAL A 169 2.83 -10.60 -14.26
C VAL A 169 4.02 -9.73 -14.65
N ASN A 170 4.33 -9.69 -15.94
CA ASN A 170 5.16 -8.64 -16.50
C ASN A 170 4.22 -7.59 -17.11
N LEU A 171 4.19 -6.40 -16.48
CA LEU A 171 3.21 -5.37 -16.79
C LEU A 171 3.86 -3.99 -16.91
N HIS A 172 3.61 -3.32 -18.02
CA HIS A 172 3.94 -1.93 -18.22
C HIS A 172 2.70 -1.06 -18.22
N GLN A 173 2.74 0.01 -17.43
CA GLN A 173 1.69 1.00 -17.27
C GLN A 173 0.40 0.43 -16.68
N VAL A 174 0.25 0.61 -15.40
CA VAL A 174 -0.98 0.29 -14.67
C VAL A 174 -1.43 1.49 -13.85
N ILE A 175 -2.71 1.80 -13.95
CA ILE A 175 -3.37 2.85 -13.17
C ILE A 175 -4.50 2.21 -12.38
N ILE A 176 -4.45 2.36 -11.04
CA ILE A 176 -5.50 1.99 -10.11
C ILE A 176 -5.95 3.29 -9.45
N SER A 177 -7.18 3.73 -9.71
CA SER A 177 -7.60 5.06 -9.30
C SER A 177 -9.09 5.18 -8.94
N ALA A 178 -9.41 6.20 -8.14
CA ALA A 178 -10.78 6.59 -7.81
C ALA A 178 -11.67 5.41 -7.37
N SER A 179 -11.11 4.51 -6.57
CA SER A 179 -11.77 3.26 -6.17
C SER A 179 -11.80 3.11 -4.65
N HIS A 180 -12.82 2.41 -4.14
CA HIS A 180 -12.89 1.95 -2.76
C HIS A 180 -12.46 0.49 -2.69
N ILE A 181 -11.45 0.20 -1.89
CA ILE A 181 -10.89 -1.15 -1.72
C ILE A 181 -10.85 -1.46 -0.23
N SER A 182 -11.87 -2.15 0.28
CA SER A 182 -12.07 -2.27 1.71
C SER A 182 -12.44 -3.68 2.13
N TYR A 183 -12.03 -4.06 3.36
CA TYR A 183 -12.38 -5.33 3.98
C TYR A 183 -11.98 -6.56 3.15
N CYS A 184 -10.87 -6.52 2.42
CA CYS A 184 -10.27 -7.69 1.79
C CYS A 184 -9.30 -8.33 2.77
N ARG A 185 -9.48 -9.61 3.10
CA ARG A 185 -8.79 -10.24 4.23
C ARG A 185 -7.28 -10.31 4.10
N LEU A 186 -6.75 -10.50 2.88
CA LEU A 186 -5.32 -10.72 2.66
C LEU A 186 -4.61 -9.53 2.00
N GLY A 187 -5.27 -8.37 1.95
CA GLY A 187 -4.71 -7.12 1.46
C GLY A 187 -5.58 -6.42 0.41
N GLY A 188 -5.43 -5.11 0.29
CA GLY A 188 -6.16 -4.30 -0.68
C GLY A 188 -5.58 -4.45 -2.09
N ILE A 189 -4.37 -3.94 -2.29
CA ILE A 189 -3.61 -4.06 -3.54
C ILE A 189 -2.33 -4.85 -3.25
N ARG A 190 -2.13 -5.95 -3.95
CA ARG A 190 -0.97 -6.83 -3.77
C ARG A 190 -0.24 -7.06 -5.08
N ILE A 191 1.07 -6.83 -5.08
CA ILE A 191 1.96 -7.02 -6.24
C ILE A 191 3.10 -7.92 -5.79
N GLU A 192 3.23 -9.10 -6.40
CA GLU A 192 4.29 -10.05 -6.07
C GLU A 192 4.68 -10.90 -7.29
N LYS A 193 5.90 -11.44 -7.28
CA LYS A 193 6.47 -12.27 -8.35
C LYS A 193 6.39 -11.60 -9.73
N SER A 194 6.45 -10.28 -9.76
CA SER A 194 6.06 -9.48 -10.92
C SER A 194 7.13 -8.50 -11.35
N GLU A 195 7.14 -8.19 -12.65
CA GLU A 195 7.94 -7.13 -13.26
C GLU A 195 7.02 -5.96 -13.60
N ILE A 196 7.02 -4.91 -12.75
CA ILE A 196 6.12 -3.76 -12.92
C ILE A 196 6.90 -2.50 -13.24
N ARG A 197 6.42 -1.75 -14.23
CA ARG A 197 6.88 -0.39 -14.56
C ARG A 197 5.70 0.56 -14.73
N ASN A 198 5.92 1.82 -14.37
CA ASN A 198 4.92 2.89 -14.47
C ASN A 198 3.63 2.56 -13.70
N LEU A 199 3.80 2.23 -12.41
CA LEU A 199 2.69 1.98 -11.48
C LEU A 199 2.10 3.31 -10.99
N GLN A 200 0.79 3.45 -11.06
CA GLN A 200 0.07 4.56 -10.44
C GLN A 200 -1.06 4.03 -9.55
N ILE A 201 -1.01 4.35 -8.27
CA ILE A 201 -2.09 4.11 -7.30
C ILE A 201 -2.49 5.48 -6.77
N THR A 202 -3.64 6.01 -7.22
CA THR A 202 -3.95 7.42 -6.98
C THR A 202 -5.44 7.69 -6.73
N GLY A 203 -5.71 8.52 -5.72
CA GLY A 203 -7.07 8.97 -5.41
C GLY A 203 -8.02 7.86 -4.97
N ASN A 204 -7.50 6.82 -4.32
CA ASN A 204 -8.31 5.71 -3.80
C ASN A 204 -8.56 5.86 -2.30
N ASP A 205 -9.60 5.21 -1.84
CA ASP A 205 -9.86 4.91 -0.45
C ASP A 205 -9.57 3.42 -0.21
N ILE A 206 -8.52 3.12 0.58
CA ILE A 206 -8.01 1.75 0.77
C ILE A 206 -7.96 1.50 2.27
N GLU A 207 -8.90 0.69 2.80
CA GLU A 207 -9.00 0.58 4.24
C GLU A 207 -9.46 -0.79 4.74
N TYR A 208 -9.00 -1.13 5.94
CA TYR A 208 -9.39 -2.35 6.69
C TYR A 208 -9.16 -3.66 5.95
N ASN A 209 -8.14 -3.72 5.08
CA ASN A 209 -7.83 -4.92 4.29
C ASN A 209 -6.92 -5.87 5.08
N ASN A 210 -7.47 -6.51 6.11
CA ASN A 210 -6.74 -7.39 7.02
C ASN A 210 -7.63 -8.46 7.68
N ASN A 211 -7.00 -9.37 8.41
CA ASN A 211 -7.68 -10.46 9.09
C ASN A 211 -8.70 -10.00 10.15
N ARG A 212 -8.43 -8.89 10.82
CA ARG A 212 -9.29 -8.39 11.91
C ARG A 212 -10.69 -8.00 11.41
N ALA A 213 -10.77 -7.43 10.21
CA ALA A 213 -12.04 -7.11 9.56
C ALA A 213 -12.91 -8.37 9.33
N HIS A 214 -12.28 -9.52 9.20
CA HIS A 214 -12.93 -10.83 9.04
C HIS A 214 -13.03 -11.61 10.36
N ARG A 215 -12.72 -10.96 11.50
CA ARG A 215 -12.76 -11.56 12.84
C ARG A 215 -11.88 -12.82 12.97
N VAL A 216 -10.78 -12.86 12.24
CA VAL A 216 -9.77 -13.90 12.39
C VAL A 216 -8.96 -13.60 13.66
N PRO A 217 -8.75 -14.58 14.56
CA PRO A 217 -7.94 -14.40 15.74
C PRO A 217 -6.52 -13.91 15.43
N ASP A 218 -5.95 -13.05 16.27
CA ASP A 218 -4.59 -12.49 16.04
C ASP A 218 -3.51 -13.57 15.98
N ALA A 219 -3.67 -14.67 16.73
CA ALA A 219 -2.74 -15.81 16.69
C ALA A 219 -2.66 -16.49 15.32
N ASP A 220 -3.74 -16.42 14.55
CA ASP A 220 -3.85 -17.01 13.21
C ASP A 220 -3.70 -15.96 12.10
N ALA A 221 -3.40 -14.72 12.47
CA ALA A 221 -3.30 -13.63 11.51
C ALA A 221 -2.00 -13.72 10.69
N VAL A 222 -2.14 -13.62 9.39
CA VAL A 222 -1.01 -13.45 8.47
C VAL A 222 -0.75 -11.95 8.30
N PRO A 223 0.51 -11.48 8.37
CA PRO A 223 0.82 -10.07 8.12
C PRO A 223 0.29 -9.63 6.76
N THR A 224 -0.49 -8.56 6.74
CA THR A 224 -1.14 -8.01 5.55
C THR A 224 -0.74 -6.56 5.34
N ALA A 225 -1.04 -6.01 4.17
CA ALA A 225 -0.93 -4.57 3.94
C ALA A 225 -2.09 -4.06 3.07
N GLU A 226 -2.42 -2.79 3.25
CA GLU A 226 -3.37 -2.12 2.36
C GLU A 226 -2.79 -2.05 0.94
N ILE A 227 -1.49 -1.71 0.82
CA ILE A 227 -0.70 -1.76 -0.42
C ILE A 227 0.57 -2.57 -0.14
N TYR A 228 0.72 -3.71 -0.80
CA TYR A 228 1.82 -4.65 -0.65
C TYR A 228 2.60 -4.80 -1.96
N LEU A 229 3.85 -4.37 -1.96
CA LEU A 229 4.76 -4.44 -3.11
C LEU A 229 5.94 -5.34 -2.75
N ASP A 230 5.95 -6.56 -3.26
CA ASP A 230 7.02 -7.54 -3.02
C ASP A 230 7.80 -7.82 -4.30
N ALA A 231 9.02 -7.33 -4.35
CA ALA A 231 9.96 -7.53 -5.45
C ALA A 231 11.06 -8.57 -5.11
N SER A 232 10.85 -9.44 -4.12
CA SER A 232 11.79 -10.51 -3.78
C SER A 232 12.01 -11.49 -4.96
N GLU A 233 10.97 -11.73 -5.76
CA GLU A 233 11.01 -12.56 -6.95
C GLU A 233 10.74 -11.76 -8.25
N GLY A 234 11.02 -10.45 -8.26
CA GLY A 234 10.68 -9.61 -9.42
C GLY A 234 11.32 -8.23 -9.35
N SER A 235 10.65 -7.24 -9.94
CA SER A 235 11.11 -5.85 -9.92
C SER A 235 9.93 -4.89 -10.06
N ILE A 236 9.80 -3.93 -9.14
CA ILE A 236 8.72 -2.94 -9.13
C ILE A 236 9.37 -1.55 -9.11
N ARG A 237 9.26 -0.82 -10.21
CA ARG A 237 9.92 0.48 -10.38
C ARG A 237 9.07 1.47 -11.15
N GLU A 238 9.45 2.75 -11.06
CA GLU A 238 8.83 3.84 -11.81
C GLU A 238 7.35 4.00 -11.45
N GLY A 239 7.08 4.44 -10.23
CA GLY A 239 5.68 4.54 -9.82
C GLY A 239 5.39 5.62 -8.80
N THR A 240 4.10 5.82 -8.59
CA THR A 240 3.60 6.74 -7.59
C THR A 240 2.41 6.15 -6.83
N ILE A 241 2.39 6.44 -5.52
CA ILE A 241 1.26 6.21 -4.62
C ILE A 241 0.88 7.60 -4.10
N SER A 242 -0.22 8.17 -4.58
CA SER A 242 -0.51 9.58 -4.32
C SER A 242 -1.98 9.90 -4.12
N GLY A 243 -2.24 10.82 -3.18
CA GLY A 243 -3.60 11.32 -2.97
C GLY A 243 -4.59 10.27 -2.48
N ASN A 244 -4.14 9.21 -1.83
CA ASN A 244 -5.00 8.17 -1.30
C ASN A 244 -5.29 8.41 0.18
N THR A 245 -6.46 7.94 0.64
CA THR A 245 -6.70 7.64 2.04
C THR A 245 -6.38 6.17 2.26
N ILE A 246 -5.43 5.88 3.16
CA ILE A 246 -4.96 4.53 3.45
C ILE A 246 -5.05 4.33 4.96
N GLN A 247 -6.02 3.56 5.41
CA GLN A 247 -6.28 3.41 6.83
C GLN A 247 -6.60 1.97 7.18
N ALA A 248 -6.07 1.50 8.30
CA ALA A 248 -6.40 0.18 8.80
C ALA A 248 -6.69 0.22 10.29
N THR A 249 -7.35 -0.80 10.79
CA THR A 249 -7.26 -1.12 12.21
C THR A 249 -6.02 -1.99 12.43
N TYR A 250 -5.41 -1.86 13.59
CA TYR A 250 -4.26 -2.67 13.99
C TYR A 250 -4.42 -4.15 13.61
N SER A 251 -3.40 -4.69 12.97
CA SER A 251 -3.25 -6.11 12.69
C SER A 251 -1.81 -6.53 12.96
N PRO A 252 -1.53 -7.63 13.67
CA PRO A 252 -0.18 -8.05 14.02
C PRO A 252 0.75 -8.11 12.80
N GLY A 253 1.89 -7.42 12.87
CA GLY A 253 2.85 -7.33 11.78
C GLY A 253 2.35 -6.65 10.50
N GLY A 254 1.15 -6.07 10.50
CA GLY A 254 0.55 -5.43 9.34
C GLY A 254 1.18 -4.08 8.97
N ALA A 255 0.92 -3.63 7.75
CA ALA A 255 1.33 -2.31 7.27
C ALA A 255 0.22 -1.64 6.46
N ASN A 256 0.25 -0.30 6.35
CA ASN A 256 -0.56 0.36 5.34
C ASN A 256 0.12 0.30 3.98
N ILE A 257 1.39 0.68 3.91
CA ILE A 257 2.22 0.50 2.72
C ILE A 257 3.42 -0.36 3.11
N ARG A 258 3.57 -1.50 2.47
CA ARG A 258 4.73 -2.38 2.63
C ARG A 258 5.44 -2.56 1.30
N MET A 259 6.75 -2.31 1.29
CA MET A 259 7.63 -2.59 0.16
C MET A 259 8.74 -3.52 0.60
N ILE A 260 8.96 -4.59 -0.16
CA ILE A 260 10.03 -5.56 0.07
C ILE A 260 10.86 -5.64 -1.20
N GLY A 261 12.12 -5.24 -1.10
CA GLY A 261 13.11 -5.34 -2.15
C GLY A 261 14.01 -6.56 -2.00
N GLN A 262 15.15 -6.50 -2.65
CA GLN A 262 16.23 -7.45 -2.48
C GLN A 262 17.44 -6.74 -1.86
N PRO A 263 18.36 -7.48 -1.20
CA PRO A 263 19.57 -6.89 -0.64
C PRO A 263 20.29 -6.00 -1.66
N PHE A 264 20.95 -4.96 -1.17
CA PHE A 264 21.55 -3.91 -1.98
C PHE A 264 22.51 -4.43 -3.08
N GLU A 265 23.25 -5.48 -2.78
CA GLU A 265 24.17 -6.13 -3.73
C GLU A 265 23.45 -6.75 -4.94
N ALA A 266 22.17 -7.09 -4.79
CA ALA A 266 21.31 -7.61 -5.86
C ALA A 266 20.62 -6.49 -6.66
N ASN A 267 21.02 -5.22 -6.49
CA ASN A 267 20.45 -4.05 -7.14
C ASN A 267 18.97 -3.86 -6.81
N ALA A 268 18.70 -3.50 -5.54
CA ALA A 268 17.37 -3.33 -4.94
C ALA A 268 16.21 -3.29 -5.96
N LYS A 269 15.35 -4.27 -5.95
CA LYS A 269 14.36 -4.50 -7.01
C LYS A 269 13.08 -3.66 -6.84
N VAL A 270 12.89 -3.02 -5.68
CA VAL A 270 11.82 -2.04 -5.47
C VAL A 270 12.42 -0.65 -5.30
N GLY A 271 11.97 0.31 -6.10
CA GLY A 271 12.48 1.66 -6.03
C GLY A 271 12.05 2.56 -7.18
N MET A 272 12.61 3.78 -7.24
CA MET A 272 12.15 4.84 -8.13
C MET A 272 10.64 5.09 -7.96
N LEU A 273 10.20 5.11 -6.68
CA LEU A 273 8.80 5.26 -6.31
C LEU A 273 8.61 6.52 -5.46
N SER A 274 7.45 7.15 -5.63
CA SER A 274 7.03 8.28 -4.82
C SER A 274 5.77 7.95 -4.03
N ILE A 275 5.81 8.16 -2.70
CA ILE A 275 4.66 8.09 -1.79
C ILE A 275 4.38 9.53 -1.37
N THR A 276 3.35 10.16 -1.92
CA THR A 276 3.15 11.60 -1.73
C THR A 276 1.69 12.03 -1.59
N GLY A 277 1.44 12.98 -0.69
CA GLY A 277 0.10 13.57 -0.53
C GLY A 277 -0.97 12.60 -0.06
N ASN A 278 -0.60 11.53 0.66
CA ASN A 278 -1.56 10.57 1.19
C ASN A 278 -1.91 10.87 2.65
N LEU A 279 -3.08 10.42 3.05
CA LEU A 279 -3.48 10.28 4.44
C LEU A 279 -3.28 8.81 4.85
N ILE A 280 -2.40 8.52 5.83
CA ILE A 280 -2.01 7.14 6.16
C ILE A 280 -2.12 6.94 7.68
N GLY A 281 -2.87 5.94 8.13
CA GLY A 281 -3.02 5.80 9.59
C GLY A 281 -3.47 4.46 10.13
N SER A 282 -3.25 4.31 11.43
CA SER A 282 -3.89 3.32 12.31
C SER A 282 -3.52 1.85 12.06
N GLN A 283 -2.37 1.54 11.47
CA GLN A 283 -1.88 0.17 11.33
C GLN A 283 -0.70 -0.09 12.27
N TRP A 284 -0.22 -1.33 12.36
CA TRP A 284 0.99 -1.71 13.09
C TRP A 284 2.19 -0.85 12.66
N VAL A 285 2.48 -0.82 11.37
CA VAL A 285 3.39 0.15 10.75
C VAL A 285 2.66 0.85 9.62
N ASN A 286 2.72 2.18 9.57
CA ASN A 286 2.04 2.89 8.50
C ASN A 286 2.81 2.81 7.16
N VAL A 287 4.12 3.06 7.17
CA VAL A 287 4.99 2.88 5.98
C VAL A 287 6.18 2.00 6.36
N HIS A 288 6.27 0.82 5.78
CA HIS A 288 7.33 -0.14 6.04
C HIS A 288 8.07 -0.47 4.74
N LEU A 289 9.32 -0.04 4.65
CA LEU A 289 10.19 -0.31 3.50
C LEU A 289 11.34 -1.22 3.94
N THR A 290 11.57 -2.30 3.22
CA THR A 290 12.69 -3.23 3.43
C THR A 290 13.48 -3.38 2.15
N ALA A 291 14.78 -3.16 2.19
CA ALA A 291 15.70 -3.27 1.06
C ALA A 291 15.24 -2.49 -0.19
N ALA A 292 14.66 -1.30 0.03
CA ALA A 292 14.20 -0.39 -1.01
C ALA A 292 15.28 0.63 -1.37
N GLN A 293 15.26 1.12 -2.61
CA GLN A 293 16.22 2.11 -3.09
C GLN A 293 15.54 3.21 -3.92
N GLY A 294 15.89 4.48 -3.65
CA GLY A 294 15.38 5.61 -4.43
C GLY A 294 13.87 5.80 -4.26
N VAL A 295 13.38 5.76 -3.02
CA VAL A 295 11.98 6.01 -2.70
C VAL A 295 11.85 7.36 -1.99
N THR A 296 10.86 8.16 -2.39
CA THR A 296 10.49 9.39 -1.69
C THR A 296 9.19 9.19 -0.92
N VAL A 297 9.18 9.61 0.35
CA VAL A 297 8.00 9.64 1.23
C VAL A 297 7.81 11.08 1.65
N THR A 298 6.99 11.84 0.93
CA THR A 298 6.95 13.29 1.08
C THR A 298 5.55 13.88 1.08
N GLY A 299 5.33 14.88 1.93
CA GLY A 299 4.06 15.62 1.95
C GLY A 299 2.85 14.81 2.39
N ASN A 300 3.04 13.76 3.19
CA ASN A 300 1.95 12.93 3.69
C ASN A 300 1.53 13.36 5.10
N SER A 301 0.29 13.08 5.46
CA SER A 301 -0.18 13.06 6.83
C SER A 301 -0.19 11.61 7.33
N ILE A 302 0.70 11.27 8.26
CA ILE A 302 0.89 9.90 8.77
C ILE A 302 0.64 9.90 10.27
N TYR A 303 -0.30 9.07 10.73
CA TYR A 303 -0.75 9.14 12.10
C TYR A 303 -1.04 7.78 12.73
N SER A 304 -0.93 7.74 14.05
CA SER A 304 -1.39 6.63 14.88
C SER A 304 -0.84 5.25 14.48
N GLY A 305 0.43 5.17 14.11
CA GLY A 305 1.11 3.89 13.95
C GLY A 305 1.25 3.20 15.30
N HIS A 306 0.79 1.95 15.43
CA HIS A 306 0.83 1.23 16.70
C HIS A 306 2.23 0.80 17.10
N HIS A 307 3.09 0.53 16.15
CA HIS A 307 4.52 0.25 16.37
C HIS A 307 5.38 1.41 15.85
N ARG A 308 5.23 1.79 14.59
CA ARG A 308 5.94 2.92 13.98
C ARG A 308 5.04 3.60 12.93
N ASN A 309 5.19 4.89 12.79
CA ASN A 309 4.64 5.57 11.62
C ASN A 309 5.44 5.24 10.36
N ILE A 310 6.78 5.22 10.48
CA ILE A 310 7.66 4.83 9.38
C ILE A 310 8.74 3.89 9.93
N LEU A 311 8.95 2.76 9.26
CA LEU A 311 10.03 1.81 9.52
C LEU A 311 10.78 1.55 8.21
N LEU A 312 12.09 1.85 8.21
CA LEU A 312 12.99 1.61 7.09
C LEU A 312 14.08 0.64 7.51
N GLU A 313 14.25 -0.46 6.76
CA GLU A 313 15.24 -1.49 7.05
C GLU A 313 16.07 -1.80 5.80
N ASP A 314 17.39 -1.76 5.92
CA ASP A 314 18.33 -2.09 4.83
C ASP A 314 18.12 -1.23 3.56
N CYS A 315 17.64 0.00 3.72
CA CYS A 315 17.28 0.90 2.63
C CYS A 315 18.39 1.86 2.25
N SER A 316 18.36 2.36 1.01
CA SER A 316 19.29 3.40 0.56
C SER A 316 18.64 4.42 -0.37
N GLN A 317 19.18 5.64 -0.40
CA GLN A 317 18.67 6.73 -1.24
C GLN A 317 17.18 7.01 -0.99
N ILE A 318 16.79 6.98 0.28
CA ILE A 318 15.42 7.29 0.70
C ILE A 318 15.35 8.75 1.10
N THR A 319 14.32 9.45 0.65
CA THR A 319 13.97 10.77 1.16
C THR A 319 12.67 10.69 1.92
N VAL A 320 12.70 11.02 3.22
CA VAL A 320 11.51 11.23 4.04
C VAL A 320 11.41 12.71 4.34
N GLY A 321 10.47 13.41 3.73
CA GLY A 321 10.44 14.87 3.79
C GLY A 321 9.05 15.49 3.87
N ASP A 322 8.96 16.62 4.57
CA ASP A 322 7.77 17.47 4.63
C ASP A 322 6.48 16.72 5.04
N ASN A 323 6.60 15.69 5.88
CA ASN A 323 5.45 14.96 6.40
C ASN A 323 5.03 15.51 7.76
N SER A 324 3.73 15.42 8.04
CA SER A 324 3.17 15.54 9.37
C SER A 324 3.03 14.15 9.99
N LEU A 325 3.79 13.87 11.04
CA LEU A 325 3.82 12.57 11.71
C LEU A 325 3.34 12.71 13.14
N GLY A 326 2.22 12.09 13.46
CA GLY A 326 1.64 12.30 14.78
C GLY A 326 0.56 11.28 15.12
N HIS A 327 -0.48 11.76 15.74
CA HIS A 327 -1.58 11.01 16.27
C HIS A 327 -2.92 11.65 15.87
N ASN A 328 -3.90 10.84 15.59
CA ASN A 328 -5.26 11.34 15.41
C ASN A 328 -5.91 11.55 16.77
N THR A 329 -6.15 12.81 17.10
CA THR A 329 -6.71 13.24 18.39
C THR A 329 -8.14 12.71 18.65
N ASP A 330 -8.88 12.35 17.61
CA ASP A 330 -10.23 11.78 17.72
C ASP A 330 -10.23 10.40 18.37
N TYR A 331 -9.09 9.70 18.36
CA TYR A 331 -8.99 8.36 18.95
C TYR A 331 -8.77 8.32 20.45
N GLY A 332 -8.72 9.48 21.11
CA GLY A 332 -8.55 9.65 22.54
C GLY A 332 -7.13 9.43 23.03
N VAL A 333 -6.83 10.01 24.19
CA VAL A 333 -5.49 10.00 24.80
C VAL A 333 -5.12 8.71 25.52
N GLU A 334 -6.04 7.76 25.61
CA GLU A 334 -5.87 6.52 26.38
C GLU A 334 -5.16 5.39 25.60
N ARG A 335 -4.84 5.62 24.34
CA ARG A 335 -4.22 4.62 23.48
C ARG A 335 -2.69 4.79 23.47
N GLU A 336 -1.98 3.78 23.91
CA GLU A 336 -0.55 3.71 23.73
C GLU A 336 -0.23 3.42 22.27
N LEU A 337 0.35 4.40 21.60
CA LEU A 337 0.75 4.33 20.21
C LEU A 337 2.22 4.70 20.09
N CYS A 338 3.00 3.88 19.45
CA CYS A 338 4.40 4.16 19.18
C CYS A 338 4.54 4.89 17.84
N THR A 339 4.12 6.13 17.78
CA THR A 339 4.08 6.93 16.55
C THR A 339 5.44 7.28 15.95
N GLY A 340 6.51 6.67 16.42
CA GLY A 340 7.88 6.99 16.05
C GLY A 340 8.26 6.62 14.62
N VAL A 341 9.47 7.05 14.26
CA VAL A 341 10.14 6.75 12.98
C VAL A 341 11.44 6.02 13.29
N GLU A 342 11.72 4.96 12.56
CA GLU A 342 12.92 4.16 12.76
C GLU A 342 13.62 3.84 11.44
N PHE A 343 14.94 4.02 11.42
CA PHE A 343 15.86 3.62 10.35
C PHE A 343 16.82 2.57 10.91
N ARG A 344 16.90 1.42 10.30
CA ARG A 344 17.84 0.34 10.64
C ARG A 344 18.70 -0.01 9.45
N ARG A 345 20.03 0.03 9.59
CA ARG A 345 20.99 -0.34 8.55
C ARG A 345 20.74 0.39 7.23
N CYS A 346 20.30 1.65 7.34
CA CYS A 346 20.02 2.50 6.19
C CYS A 346 21.21 3.39 5.85
N ARG A 347 21.31 3.82 4.58
CA ARG A 347 22.40 4.68 4.14
C ARG A 347 21.98 5.66 3.06
N ASP A 348 22.81 6.69 2.86
CA ASP A 348 22.70 7.64 1.74
C ASP A 348 21.29 8.26 1.64
N SER A 349 20.73 8.71 2.77
CA SER A 349 19.31 9.05 2.86
C SER A 349 19.08 10.39 3.56
N LEU A 350 17.89 10.95 3.38
CA LEU A 350 17.48 12.22 3.94
C LEU A 350 16.23 12.08 4.80
N PHE A 351 16.25 12.73 5.98
CA PHE A 351 15.08 12.96 6.81
C PHE A 351 14.98 14.46 7.05
N THR A 352 14.08 15.16 6.37
CA THR A 352 14.10 16.62 6.32
C THR A 352 12.71 17.26 6.34
N GLY A 353 12.58 18.42 7.01
CA GLY A 353 11.32 19.19 6.98
C GLY A 353 10.13 18.54 7.68
N ASN A 354 10.31 17.43 8.39
CA ASN A 354 9.21 16.72 9.02
C ASN A 354 8.81 17.34 10.37
N ILE A 355 7.52 17.25 10.67
CA ILE A 355 6.99 17.55 12.00
C ILE A 355 6.58 16.23 12.65
N LEU A 356 7.25 15.84 13.74
CA LEU A 356 6.92 14.69 14.55
C LEU A 356 6.33 15.19 15.87
N GLN A 357 5.17 14.70 16.23
CA GLN A 357 4.58 14.97 17.54
C GLN A 357 4.17 13.69 18.22
N ASP A 358 4.73 13.46 19.41
CA ASP A 358 4.28 12.41 20.31
C ASP A 358 3.31 12.98 21.32
N CYS A 359 2.20 12.33 21.53
CA CYS A 359 1.18 12.77 22.47
C CYS A 359 0.67 11.62 23.35
N GLN A 360 1.34 10.47 23.32
CA GLN A 360 0.79 9.26 23.90
C GLN A 360 1.60 8.73 25.08
N THR A 361 0.89 8.53 26.19
CA THR A 361 1.36 7.84 27.39
C THR A 361 0.39 6.75 27.85
N GLY A 362 -0.64 6.47 27.07
CA GLY A 362 -1.69 5.52 27.42
C GLY A 362 -1.33 4.06 27.16
N LYS A 363 -2.24 3.16 27.50
CA LYS A 363 -2.10 1.73 27.26
C LYS A 363 -2.56 1.35 25.86
N HIS A 364 -1.92 0.33 25.29
CA HIS A 364 -2.34 -0.20 24.01
C HIS A 364 -3.80 -0.67 24.06
N GLN A 365 -4.60 -0.31 23.05
CA GLN A 365 -6.03 -0.64 23.02
C GLN A 365 -6.31 -2.14 22.81
N PHE A 366 -5.32 -2.91 22.35
CA PHE A 366 -5.42 -4.34 22.12
C PHE A 366 -4.63 -5.08 23.19
N PRO A 367 -5.30 -5.82 24.09
CA PRO A 367 -4.64 -6.51 25.22
C PRO A 367 -3.60 -7.54 24.77
N ASP A 368 -3.75 -8.08 23.57
CA ASP A 368 -2.90 -9.13 23.00
C ASP A 368 -1.70 -8.56 22.21
N ALA A 369 -1.61 -7.24 22.07
CA ALA A 369 -0.47 -6.63 21.41
C ALA A 369 0.78 -6.77 22.28
N PRO A 370 1.94 -7.08 21.70
CA PRO A 370 3.19 -7.09 22.44
C PRO A 370 3.46 -5.69 23.02
N GLU A 371 4.08 -5.67 24.20
CA GLU A 371 4.51 -4.41 24.79
C GLU A 371 5.44 -3.66 23.83
N LEU A 372 5.07 -2.45 23.51
CA LEU A 372 5.81 -1.64 22.52
C LEU A 372 6.95 -0.92 23.21
N GLN A 373 8.17 -1.28 22.86
CA GLN A 373 9.37 -0.58 23.30
C GLN A 373 9.79 0.44 22.24
N ARG A 374 9.81 1.68 22.65
CA ARG A 374 10.36 2.79 21.87
C ARG A 374 11.33 3.55 22.77
N GLU A 375 12.55 3.77 22.28
CA GLU A 375 13.55 4.53 23.03
C GLU A 375 13.56 6.02 22.64
N ALA A 376 13.14 6.36 21.42
CA ALA A 376 13.01 7.74 20.98
C ALA A 376 11.87 7.92 19.96
N LEU A 377 11.49 9.16 19.69
CA LEU A 377 10.50 9.44 18.63
C LEU A 377 11.10 9.30 17.22
N LEU A 378 12.40 9.61 17.07
CA LEU A 378 13.18 9.28 15.88
C LEU A 378 14.38 8.41 16.29
N GLU A 379 14.47 7.22 15.73
CA GLU A 379 15.53 6.26 16.01
C GLU A 379 16.32 5.92 14.74
N LEU A 380 17.67 5.97 14.83
CA LEU A 380 18.58 5.54 13.77
C LEU A 380 19.56 4.53 14.37
N GLN A 381 19.64 3.35 13.77
CA GLN A 381 20.52 2.27 14.23
C GLN A 381 21.32 1.70 13.07
N ASP A 382 22.63 1.53 13.27
CA ASP A 382 23.56 0.97 12.26
C ASP A 382 23.49 1.70 10.91
N CYS A 383 23.31 3.03 10.95
CA CYS A 383 23.08 3.86 9.77
C CYS A 383 24.33 4.63 9.34
N ARG A 384 24.41 4.92 8.04
CA ARG A 384 25.55 5.64 7.47
C ARG A 384 25.11 6.69 6.44
N ASN A 385 25.79 7.86 6.47
CA ASN A 385 25.56 8.95 5.53
C ASN A 385 24.08 9.36 5.43
N ILE A 386 23.49 9.73 6.60
CA ILE A 386 22.12 10.23 6.67
C ILE A 386 22.13 11.67 7.15
N THR A 387 21.43 12.54 6.45
CA THR A 387 21.17 13.90 6.89
C THR A 387 19.79 14.00 7.55
N VAL A 388 19.74 14.45 8.80
CA VAL A 388 18.53 14.79 9.53
C VAL A 388 18.49 16.32 9.66
N SER A 389 17.55 16.98 9.01
CA SER A 389 17.58 18.45 8.94
C SER A 389 16.21 19.12 9.00
N ASN A 390 16.17 20.31 9.59
CA ASN A 390 15.00 21.21 9.59
C ASN A 390 13.71 20.55 10.11
N CYS A 391 13.82 19.62 11.05
CA CYS A 391 12.69 18.92 11.63
C CYS A 391 12.25 19.51 12.97
N GLN A 392 10.96 19.42 13.26
CA GLN A 392 10.40 19.63 14.58
C GLN A 392 10.04 18.28 15.22
N ILE A 393 10.63 17.98 16.36
CA ILE A 393 10.43 16.75 17.13
C ILE A 393 9.88 17.18 18.50
N LEU A 394 8.59 16.98 18.69
CA LEU A 394 7.83 17.63 19.73
C LEU A 394 7.22 16.60 20.70
N ASP A 395 7.28 16.97 21.98
CA ASP A 395 6.59 16.26 23.07
C ASP A 395 6.97 14.77 23.17
N SER A 396 8.23 14.45 22.89
CA SER A 396 8.72 13.06 22.88
C SER A 396 8.92 12.49 24.30
N ALA A 397 8.84 11.16 24.41
CA ALA A 397 9.18 10.41 25.61
C ALA A 397 9.70 9.00 25.25
N PRO A 398 10.79 8.51 25.85
CA PRO A 398 11.68 9.22 26.79
C PRO A 398 12.69 10.16 26.10
N CYS A 399 12.95 9.99 24.79
CA CYS A 399 13.97 10.73 24.07
C CYS A 399 13.40 11.27 22.74
N GLY A 400 13.91 12.42 22.29
CA GLY A 400 13.54 13.01 21.00
C GLY A 400 14.15 12.25 19.83
N VAL A 401 15.48 12.22 19.78
CA VAL A 401 16.27 11.54 18.75
C VAL A 401 17.29 10.62 19.39
N ARG A 402 17.35 9.38 18.93
CA ARG A 402 18.37 8.43 19.31
C ARG A 402 19.15 7.92 18.11
N LEU A 403 20.48 7.93 18.22
CA LEU A 403 21.39 7.30 17.28
C LEU A 403 22.20 6.22 18.00
N HIS A 404 22.43 5.09 17.33
CA HIS A 404 23.29 4.03 17.81
C HIS A 404 24.10 3.44 16.65
N ASP A 405 25.43 3.42 16.81
CA ASP A 405 26.36 2.93 15.79
C ASP A 405 26.11 3.56 14.39
N CYS A 406 26.10 4.91 14.35
CA CYS A 406 25.87 5.66 13.14
C CYS A 406 27.10 6.48 12.78
N SER A 407 27.46 6.56 11.50
CA SER A 407 28.58 7.34 11.00
C SER A 407 28.24 8.22 9.79
N GLU A 408 29.04 9.23 9.52
CA GLU A 408 28.84 10.20 8.42
C GLU A 408 27.46 10.90 8.52
N MET A 409 27.02 11.19 9.72
CA MET A 409 25.70 11.79 10.00
C MET A 409 25.76 13.31 10.02
N ILE A 410 24.75 13.96 9.47
CA ILE A 410 24.54 15.41 9.63
C ILE A 410 23.22 15.65 10.32
N LEU A 411 23.26 16.25 11.53
CA LEU A 411 22.09 16.72 12.26
C LEU A 411 22.11 18.23 12.30
N THR A 412 21.17 18.90 11.64
CA THR A 412 21.18 20.37 11.56
C THR A 412 19.79 20.99 11.54
N GLY A 413 19.66 22.16 12.15
CA GLY A 413 18.39 22.90 12.16
C GLY A 413 17.24 22.21 12.90
N LEU A 414 17.51 21.32 13.85
CA LEU A 414 16.49 20.57 14.56
C LEU A 414 15.91 21.37 15.72
N THR A 415 14.60 21.35 15.88
CA THR A 415 13.93 21.72 17.12
C THR A 415 13.43 20.46 17.81
N ILE A 416 14.02 20.12 18.96
CA ILE A 416 13.61 19.01 19.81
C ILE A 416 13.12 19.56 21.14
N ALA A 417 11.81 19.49 21.38
CA ALA A 417 11.19 20.20 22.50
C ALA A 417 10.03 19.43 23.12
N ASP A 418 10.06 19.30 24.44
CA ASP A 418 8.87 18.88 25.20
C ASP A 418 8.19 20.13 25.78
N ARG A 419 6.96 20.38 25.39
CA ARG A 419 6.15 21.54 25.75
C ARG A 419 5.18 21.24 26.90
N ARG A 420 5.10 20.01 27.35
CA ARG A 420 4.22 19.57 28.44
C ARG A 420 4.67 20.14 29.79
N THR A 421 3.74 20.21 30.72
CA THR A 421 4.01 20.67 32.09
C THR A 421 3.43 19.64 33.08
N PRO A 422 4.24 18.80 33.75
CA PRO A 422 5.70 18.71 33.62
C PRO A 422 6.11 18.03 32.29
N PRO A 423 7.33 18.23 31.81
CA PRO A 423 7.86 17.54 30.64
C PRO A 423 8.08 16.06 30.95
N LEU A 424 8.04 15.21 29.93
CA LEU A 424 8.30 13.76 30.03
C LEU A 424 9.60 13.34 29.32
N GLN A 425 10.10 14.21 28.45
CA GLN A 425 11.35 13.99 27.72
C GLN A 425 12.54 13.95 28.71
N GLN A 426 13.28 12.84 28.74
CA GLN A 426 14.48 12.73 29.58
C GLN A 426 15.66 13.44 28.90
N VAL A 427 15.90 13.13 27.64
CA VAL A 427 17.00 13.66 26.81
C VAL A 427 16.45 14.06 25.44
N ALA A 428 16.88 15.19 24.90
CA ALA A 428 16.44 15.58 23.54
C ALA A 428 17.17 14.77 22.48
N LEU A 429 18.51 14.64 22.59
CA LEU A 429 19.34 13.89 21.65
C LEU A 429 20.24 12.93 22.43
N LYS A 430 20.15 11.64 22.12
CA LYS A 430 21.02 10.60 22.64
C LYS A 430 21.74 9.87 21.51
N TRP A 431 23.08 9.89 21.52
CA TRP A 431 23.91 9.19 20.56
C TRP A 431 24.93 8.33 21.26
N THR A 432 24.96 7.04 20.92
CA THR A 432 25.85 6.04 21.53
C THR A 432 26.57 5.23 20.47
N GLY A 433 27.74 4.70 20.81
CA GLY A 433 28.55 3.88 19.90
C GLY A 433 29.30 4.71 18.86
N GLU A 434 29.40 4.19 17.63
CA GLU A 434 30.13 4.84 16.54
C GLU A 434 29.51 6.17 16.13
N ALA A 435 30.36 7.15 15.77
CA ALA A 435 29.91 8.48 15.36
C ALA A 435 30.91 9.19 14.43
N ALA A 436 31.76 8.45 13.74
CA ALA A 436 32.82 9.02 12.90
C ALA A 436 32.27 9.92 11.80
N ASP A 437 33.04 10.97 11.47
CA ASP A 437 32.79 11.90 10.36
C ASP A 437 31.40 12.56 10.40
N SER A 438 30.93 12.87 11.61
CA SER A 438 29.56 13.35 11.84
C SER A 438 29.52 14.78 12.41
N LEU A 439 28.40 15.47 12.15
CA LEU A 439 28.20 16.87 12.53
C LEU A 439 26.85 17.08 13.21
N ILE A 440 26.84 17.80 14.33
CA ILE A 440 25.64 18.37 14.95
C ILE A 440 25.76 19.88 14.91
N SER A 441 24.79 20.60 14.33
CA SER A 441 24.84 22.06 14.24
C SER A 441 23.46 22.71 14.25
N SER A 442 23.39 23.94 14.74
CA SER A 442 22.18 24.78 14.67
C SER A 442 20.90 24.16 15.24
N CYS A 443 21.03 23.32 16.27
CA CYS A 443 19.90 22.64 16.90
C CYS A 443 19.41 23.38 18.14
N ARG A 444 18.12 23.31 18.41
CA ARG A 444 17.46 23.81 19.61
C ARG A 444 16.88 22.67 20.43
N PHE A 445 17.29 22.59 21.71
CA PHE A 445 16.78 21.61 22.66
C PHE A 445 16.08 22.28 23.83
N SER A 446 14.92 21.77 24.27
CA SER A 446 14.21 22.31 25.42
C SER A 446 13.25 21.29 26.06
N GLY A 447 12.90 21.51 27.34
CA GLY A 447 11.97 20.63 28.06
C GLY A 447 12.55 19.28 28.43
N CYS A 448 13.84 19.20 28.78
CA CYS A 448 14.49 17.96 29.20
C CYS A 448 14.57 17.86 30.72
N LEU A 449 14.30 16.68 31.27
CA LEU A 449 14.37 16.39 32.69
C LEU A 449 15.81 16.10 33.18
N GLN A 450 16.64 15.50 32.35
CA GLN A 450 18.02 15.13 32.72
C GLN A 450 19.02 16.05 32.03
N GLN A 451 19.20 15.92 30.73
CA GLN A 451 20.16 16.70 29.97
C GLN A 451 19.65 16.98 28.55
N ALA A 452 20.16 18.03 27.93
CA ALA A 452 19.75 18.42 26.59
C ALA A 452 20.24 17.39 25.55
N TYR A 453 21.49 16.93 25.68
CA TYR A 453 22.07 15.92 24.80
C TYR A 453 23.10 15.04 25.51
N GLU A 454 23.27 13.85 25.00
CA GLU A 454 24.32 12.87 25.32
C GLU A 454 24.90 12.37 24.00
N SER A 455 26.13 12.75 23.63
CA SER A 455 26.69 12.47 22.33
C SER A 455 28.21 12.44 22.35
N PRO A 456 28.88 11.53 21.61
CA PRO A 456 30.32 11.56 21.38
C PRO A 456 30.73 12.69 20.40
N VAL A 457 29.78 13.27 19.67
CA VAL A 457 30.01 14.40 18.74
C VAL A 457 29.73 15.71 19.46
N GLU A 458 30.73 16.57 19.58
CA GLU A 458 30.55 17.91 20.13
C GLU A 458 29.76 18.79 19.15
N PRO A 459 28.65 19.40 19.58
CA PRO A 459 27.88 20.29 18.73
C PRO A 459 28.67 21.52 18.32
N SER A 460 28.80 21.81 17.06
CA SER A 460 29.40 23.04 16.53
C SER A 460 28.33 24.14 16.46
N LEU A 461 28.42 25.12 17.36
CA LEU A 461 27.65 26.38 17.43
C LEU A 461 26.13 26.31 17.66
N SER A 462 25.71 27.01 18.74
CA SER A 462 24.34 27.42 19.13
C SER A 462 23.35 26.30 19.50
N VAL A 463 23.74 25.40 20.39
CA VAL A 463 22.78 24.64 21.18
C VAL A 463 22.23 25.52 22.28
N VAL A 464 20.97 25.92 22.20
CA VAL A 464 20.27 26.58 23.31
C VAL A 464 19.61 25.51 24.14
N SER A 465 20.23 25.10 25.24
CA SER A 465 19.60 24.22 26.21
C SER A 465 18.87 25.04 27.28
N ARG A 466 17.57 24.81 27.47
CA ARG A 466 16.86 25.16 28.70
C ARG A 466 16.47 23.83 29.37
N ILE A 467 17.19 23.49 30.42
CA ILE A 467 16.72 22.50 31.39
C ILE A 467 15.59 23.21 32.15
N GLY A 468 14.41 22.62 32.23
CA GLY A 468 13.31 23.18 32.98
C GLY A 468 13.76 23.41 34.43
N ALA A 469 13.79 24.64 34.86
CA ALA A 469 13.78 24.94 36.29
C ALA A 469 12.41 24.53 36.81
N GLY A 470 12.40 23.55 37.73
CA GLY A 470 11.21 23.09 38.41
C GLY A 470 10.46 24.20 39.16
#